data_a60c7d0eb50b8f25ffacfb24735b2cbe
#
_entry.id   a60c7d0eb50b8f25ffacfb24735b2cbe
#
_cell.length_a   1.000
_cell.length_b   1.000
_cell.length_c   1.000
_cell.angle_alpha   90.00
_cell.angle_beta   90.00
_cell.angle_gamma   90.00
#
_symmetry.space_group_name_H-M   'P 1'
#
loop_
_entity.id
_entity.type
_entity.pdbx_description
1 polymer ?
#
loop_
_entity_poly.entity_id
_entity_poly.type
_entity_poly.pdbx_seq_one_letter_code
_entity_poly.pdbx_strand_id
1 'polypeptide(L)'
;MRFFSIAHLSVLALAINLAACGDNEPAATSSANVSSAVVQPAATPAADVQAVTREQVVSHYADIAYATFADAHSTAQALQTAVQKFVAAPSEVTQQAAKDAWLAARVPYMQSEVFRFGNALVDEWEGQVNAWPLDEGLIDYVADDYDYALGNEGAVANIIGSQSIQVGEEKIDVSELTSELLAGLNELGGSEANVATGYHAIEFLLWGQDLNGTQPGAGERPYTEYLTDENCTGGHCERRAQYLSVVTDLLVTDLAEMTAQWAPD
;
A
#
# COMPACT_ATOMS: atom_id res chain seq x y z
N MET A 1 -11.05 -29.50 -46.51
CA MET A 1 -10.42 -28.79 -47.66
C MET A 1 -10.54 -27.29 -47.44
N ARG A 2 -9.41 -26.57 -47.61
CA ARG A 2 -9.16 -25.11 -47.60
C ARG A 2 -8.80 -24.55 -46.19
N PHE A 3 -7.68 -24.09 -46.03
CA PHE A 3 -6.48 -23.45 -46.47
C PHE A 3 -5.94 -22.59 -45.33
N PHE A 4 -4.72 -22.90 -44.95
CA PHE A 4 -3.85 -22.11 -44.06
C PHE A 4 -3.61 -20.72 -44.66
N SER A 5 -3.57 -19.71 -43.80
CA SER A 5 -2.94 -18.43 -44.13
C SER A 5 -1.94 -18.08 -43.03
N ILE A 6 -0.68 -18.14 -43.40
CA ILE A 6 0.50 -17.74 -42.63
C ILE A 6 0.67 -16.24 -42.86
N ALA A 7 0.67 -15.44 -41.81
CA ALA A 7 1.02 -14.05 -41.88
C ALA A 7 2.31 -13.77 -41.07
N HIS A 8 3.21 -13.12 -41.74
CA HIS A 8 4.64 -12.92 -41.52
C HIS A 8 4.99 -12.13 -40.23
N LEU A 9 5.98 -12.65 -39.52
CA LEU A 9 6.73 -11.93 -38.47
C LEU A 9 7.71 -10.95 -39.15
N SER A 10 7.54 -9.66 -38.94
CA SER A 10 8.55 -8.65 -39.30
C SER A 10 9.40 -8.32 -38.06
N VAL A 11 10.64 -8.79 -38.10
CA VAL A 11 11.67 -8.45 -37.11
C VAL A 11 12.26 -7.08 -37.50
N LEU A 12 12.09 -6.05 -36.67
CA LEU A 12 12.72 -4.77 -36.82
C LEU A 12 14.04 -4.76 -36.02
N ALA A 13 15.17 -4.87 -36.73
CA ALA A 13 16.50 -4.76 -36.14
C ALA A 13 16.89 -3.28 -36.01
N LEU A 14 17.09 -2.82 -34.78
CA LEU A 14 17.61 -1.48 -34.49
C LEU A 14 19.13 -1.52 -34.44
N ALA A 15 19.79 -0.94 -35.43
CA ALA A 15 21.24 -0.81 -35.50
C ALA A 15 21.71 0.42 -34.71
N ILE A 16 22.53 0.18 -33.68
CA ILE A 16 23.21 1.22 -32.92
C ILE A 16 24.55 1.51 -33.61
N ASN A 17 24.73 2.72 -34.14
CA ASN A 17 26.00 3.20 -34.68
C ASN A 17 26.88 3.75 -33.53
N LEU A 18 28.00 3.09 -33.26
CA LEU A 18 29.09 3.63 -32.48
C LEU A 18 29.96 4.47 -33.44
N ALA A 19 30.04 5.77 -33.18
CA ALA A 19 31.01 6.63 -33.83
C ALA A 19 32.36 6.52 -33.11
N ALA A 20 33.32 5.93 -33.77
CA ALA A 20 34.73 5.94 -33.32
C ALA A 20 35.41 7.27 -33.73
N CYS A 21 36.09 7.86 -32.77
CA CYS A 21 37.00 9.00 -33.05
C CYS A 21 38.16 8.53 -33.89
N GLY A 22 38.33 9.14 -35.05
CA GLY A 22 39.48 8.95 -35.91
C GLY A 22 40.59 9.97 -35.59
N ASP A 23 41.80 9.44 -35.51
CA ASP A 23 43.03 10.17 -35.39
C ASP A 23 43.34 11.00 -36.64
N ASN A 24 43.81 12.24 -36.47
CA ASN A 24 44.52 13.01 -37.48
C ASN A 24 45.77 13.65 -36.88
N GLU A 25 46.93 13.14 -37.27
CA GLU A 25 48.25 13.77 -37.21
C GLU A 25 48.68 14.17 -38.62
N PRO A 26 49.75 14.94 -38.84
CA PRO A 26 50.27 16.12 -38.16
C PRO A 26 50.63 17.31 -39.14
N ALA A 27 50.96 18.42 -38.56
CA ALA A 27 51.84 19.36 -39.25
C ALA A 27 52.73 20.08 -38.23
N ALA A 28 54.03 19.85 -38.36
CA ALA A 28 55.03 20.46 -37.56
C ALA A 28 55.28 21.93 -37.97
N THR A 29 55.33 22.84 -36.98
CA THR A 29 56.15 24.04 -37.05
C THR A 29 56.54 24.57 -35.67
N SER A 30 57.85 24.60 -35.47
CA SER A 30 58.66 25.61 -34.81
C SER A 30 58.39 26.05 -33.36
N SER A 31 59.33 25.67 -32.56
CA SER A 31 59.86 26.17 -31.30
C SER A 31 59.53 27.59 -30.87
N ALA A 32 58.88 27.71 -29.70
CA ALA A 32 59.11 28.80 -28.77
C ALA A 32 59.11 28.22 -27.36
N ASN A 33 60.28 28.24 -26.71
CA ASN A 33 60.41 27.86 -25.28
C ASN A 33 59.69 28.90 -24.42
N VAL A 34 58.52 28.52 -23.93
CA VAL A 34 57.89 29.19 -22.80
C VAL A 34 57.95 28.23 -21.61
N SER A 35 58.82 28.56 -20.68
CA SER A 35 58.92 27.86 -19.38
C SER A 35 57.60 28.07 -18.61
N SER A 36 56.66 27.18 -18.80
CA SER A 36 55.46 27.16 -17.99
C SER A 36 55.80 26.52 -16.65
N ALA A 37 55.87 27.32 -15.61
CA ALA A 37 55.87 26.84 -14.25
C ALA A 37 54.55 26.04 -14.04
N VAL A 38 54.69 24.70 -13.91
CA VAL A 38 53.59 23.83 -13.49
C VAL A 38 53.26 24.22 -12.06
N VAL A 39 52.18 25.00 -11.91
CA VAL A 39 51.54 25.17 -10.59
C VAL A 39 50.88 23.85 -10.27
N GLN A 40 51.58 23.05 -9.46
CA GLN A 40 51.04 21.83 -8.89
C GLN A 40 49.84 22.22 -8.00
N PRO A 41 48.63 21.75 -8.26
CA PRO A 41 47.50 22.01 -7.36
C PRO A 41 47.87 21.49 -5.98
N ALA A 42 47.77 22.33 -4.96
CA ALA A 42 47.93 21.92 -3.59
C ALA A 42 46.96 20.76 -3.32
N ALA A 43 47.49 19.61 -2.96
CA ALA A 43 46.68 18.46 -2.53
C ALA A 43 45.80 18.92 -1.35
N THR A 44 44.52 19.04 -1.60
CA THR A 44 43.53 19.19 -0.52
C THR A 44 43.76 18.03 0.43
N PRO A 45 43.93 18.21 1.75
CA PRO A 45 44.05 17.12 2.67
C PRO A 45 42.81 16.21 2.47
N ALA A 46 43.03 14.93 2.18
CA ALA A 46 41.97 13.95 2.21
C ALA A 46 41.32 14.03 3.59
N ALA A 47 40.07 14.44 3.66
CA ALA A 47 39.32 14.35 4.91
C ALA A 47 39.46 12.92 5.41
N ASP A 48 39.83 12.76 6.67
CA ASP A 48 39.97 11.47 7.33
C ASP A 48 38.56 10.83 7.31
N VAL A 49 38.28 9.99 6.32
CA VAL A 49 37.04 9.25 6.21
C VAL A 49 37.12 8.18 7.30
N GLN A 50 36.58 8.51 8.47
CA GLN A 50 36.45 7.52 9.53
C GLN A 50 35.67 6.34 9.01
N ALA A 51 36.21 5.12 9.16
CA ALA A 51 35.53 3.90 8.78
C ALA A 51 34.26 3.77 9.62
N VAL A 52 33.10 3.60 8.93
CA VAL A 52 31.82 3.38 9.59
C VAL A 52 31.85 2.07 10.33
N THR A 53 31.47 2.05 11.61
CA THR A 53 31.39 0.82 12.42
C THR A 53 30.09 0.06 12.18
N ARG A 54 30.04 -1.22 12.57
CA ARG A 54 28.82 -2.02 12.50
C ARG A 54 27.71 -1.44 13.37
N GLU A 55 28.07 -0.97 14.57
CA GLU A 55 27.14 -0.36 15.52
C GLU A 55 26.49 0.90 14.92
N GLN A 56 27.27 1.72 14.25
CA GLN A 56 26.74 2.89 13.55
C GLN A 56 25.77 2.52 12.42
N VAL A 57 26.04 1.45 11.67
CA VAL A 57 25.13 0.96 10.62
C VAL A 57 23.82 0.47 11.24
N VAL A 58 23.87 -0.33 12.30
CA VAL A 58 22.69 -0.88 12.97
C VAL A 58 21.85 0.22 13.59
N SER A 59 22.50 1.16 14.31
CA SER A 59 21.78 2.33 14.87
C SER A 59 21.09 3.15 13.79
N HIS A 60 21.79 3.46 12.70
CA HIS A 60 21.21 4.24 11.62
C HIS A 60 20.08 3.51 10.91
N TYR A 61 20.17 2.18 10.76
CA TYR A 61 19.06 1.37 10.24
C TYR A 61 17.82 1.46 11.13
N ALA A 62 17.99 1.35 12.45
CA ALA A 62 16.90 1.51 13.41
C ALA A 62 16.29 2.92 13.39
N ASP A 63 17.12 3.96 13.28
CA ASP A 63 16.67 5.36 13.16
C ASP A 63 15.80 5.56 11.91
N ILE A 64 16.20 4.97 10.76
CA ILE A 64 15.42 5.05 9.52
C ILE A 64 14.09 4.29 9.67
N ALA A 65 14.12 3.08 10.24
CA ALA A 65 12.91 2.30 10.48
C ALA A 65 11.92 3.06 11.37
N TYR A 66 12.40 3.59 12.50
CA TYR A 66 11.59 4.42 13.40
C TYR A 66 10.95 5.62 12.67
N ALA A 67 11.74 6.38 11.91
CA ALA A 67 11.23 7.51 11.15
C ALA A 67 10.16 7.09 10.14
N THR A 68 10.39 5.98 9.42
CA THR A 68 9.45 5.47 8.42
C THR A 68 8.12 5.04 9.05
N PHE A 69 8.14 4.31 10.17
CA PHE A 69 6.91 3.92 10.87
C PHE A 69 6.22 5.13 11.54
N ALA A 70 6.98 6.11 12.04
CA ALA A 70 6.42 7.36 12.56
C ALA A 70 5.70 8.17 11.49
N ASP A 71 6.24 8.23 10.27
CA ASP A 71 5.59 8.87 9.12
C ASP A 71 4.33 8.11 8.70
N ALA A 72 4.38 6.77 8.67
CA ALA A 72 3.21 5.93 8.39
C ALA A 72 2.10 6.14 9.44
N HIS A 73 2.45 6.17 10.72
CA HIS A 73 1.51 6.46 11.82
C HIS A 73 0.90 7.86 11.70
N SER A 74 1.73 8.88 11.45
CA SER A 74 1.26 10.27 11.27
C SER A 74 0.27 10.42 10.12
N THR A 75 0.54 9.77 8.98
CA THR A 75 -0.36 9.82 7.82
C THR A 75 -1.63 8.99 8.02
N ALA A 76 -1.58 7.89 8.78
CA ALA A 76 -2.78 7.16 9.19
C ALA A 76 -3.67 7.98 10.16
N GLN A 77 -3.09 8.78 11.05
CA GLN A 77 -3.86 9.73 11.88
C GLN A 77 -4.56 10.80 11.02
N ALA A 78 -3.92 11.25 9.94
CA ALA A 78 -4.56 12.15 8.99
C ALA A 78 -5.72 11.47 8.24
N LEU A 79 -5.56 10.19 7.86
CA LEU A 79 -6.62 9.36 7.29
C LEU A 79 -7.77 9.20 8.28
N GLN A 80 -7.50 8.86 9.54
CA GLN A 80 -8.52 8.76 10.60
C GLN A 80 -9.32 10.06 10.73
N THR A 81 -8.64 11.21 10.74
CA THR A 81 -9.30 12.51 10.79
C THR A 81 -10.21 12.75 9.58
N ALA A 82 -9.80 12.34 8.38
CA ALA A 82 -10.59 12.48 7.16
C ALA A 82 -11.80 11.53 7.18
N VAL A 83 -11.63 10.28 7.61
CA VAL A 83 -12.70 9.30 7.79
C VAL A 83 -13.73 9.78 8.81
N GLN A 84 -13.31 10.29 9.96
CA GLN A 84 -14.22 10.85 10.98
C GLN A 84 -15.06 12.00 10.42
N LYS A 85 -14.48 12.88 9.61
CA LYS A 85 -15.22 13.95 8.94
C LYS A 85 -16.20 13.42 7.91
N PHE A 86 -15.80 12.40 7.15
CA PHE A 86 -16.65 11.76 6.16
C PHE A 86 -17.84 11.09 6.83
N VAL A 87 -17.62 10.29 7.85
CA VAL A 87 -18.70 9.59 8.58
C VAL A 87 -19.64 10.57 9.29
N ALA A 88 -19.10 11.66 9.85
CA ALA A 88 -19.91 12.68 10.52
C ALA A 88 -20.77 13.53 9.57
N ALA A 89 -20.33 13.72 8.32
CA ALA A 89 -21.01 14.51 7.31
C ALA A 89 -20.75 13.96 5.89
N PRO A 90 -21.39 12.82 5.53
CA PRO A 90 -21.15 12.18 4.25
C PRO A 90 -21.49 13.06 3.06
N SER A 91 -20.53 13.23 2.15
CA SER A 91 -20.68 13.98 0.90
C SER A 91 -19.58 13.54 -0.07
N GLU A 92 -19.71 13.85 -1.36
CA GLU A 92 -18.65 13.61 -2.35
C GLU A 92 -17.32 14.25 -1.92
N VAL A 93 -17.37 15.46 -1.36
CA VAL A 93 -16.17 16.21 -0.92
C VAL A 93 -15.49 15.51 0.23
N THR A 94 -16.22 15.09 1.26
CA THR A 94 -15.64 14.43 2.45
C THR A 94 -15.20 13.01 2.13
N GLN A 95 -15.91 12.28 1.25
CA GLN A 95 -15.46 10.97 0.76
C GLN A 95 -14.17 11.08 -0.05
N GLN A 96 -14.10 12.04 -0.97
CA GLN A 96 -12.87 12.25 -1.75
C GLN A 96 -11.69 12.62 -0.85
N ALA A 97 -11.90 13.46 0.17
CA ALA A 97 -10.87 13.79 1.13
C ALA A 97 -10.37 12.56 1.93
N ALA A 98 -11.26 11.61 2.26
CA ALA A 98 -10.87 10.35 2.89
C ALA A 98 -10.07 9.45 1.94
N LYS A 99 -10.48 9.37 0.66
CA LYS A 99 -9.74 8.66 -0.39
C LYS A 99 -8.35 9.25 -0.61
N ASP A 100 -8.23 10.56 -0.70
CA ASP A 100 -6.94 11.26 -0.86
C ASP A 100 -6.02 11.02 0.34
N ALA A 101 -6.58 11.02 1.55
CA ALA A 101 -5.84 10.73 2.78
C ALA A 101 -5.36 9.26 2.83
N TRP A 102 -6.17 8.32 2.35
CA TRP A 102 -5.76 6.91 2.23
C TRP A 102 -4.57 6.78 1.26
N LEU A 103 -4.65 7.38 0.07
CA LEU A 103 -3.55 7.38 -0.90
C LEU A 103 -2.26 7.97 -0.31
N ALA A 104 -2.37 9.07 0.45
CA ALA A 104 -1.24 9.69 1.13
C ALA A 104 -0.64 8.78 2.22
N ALA A 105 -1.49 8.07 2.98
CA ALA A 105 -1.06 7.17 4.04
C ALA A 105 -0.35 5.91 3.51
N ARG A 106 -0.70 5.45 2.30
CA ARG A 106 -0.02 4.32 1.64
C ARG A 106 1.46 4.59 1.34
N VAL A 107 1.83 5.84 1.05
CA VAL A 107 3.20 6.17 0.61
C VAL A 107 4.26 5.80 1.67
N PRO A 108 4.24 6.34 2.90
CA PRO A 108 5.23 5.97 3.91
C PRO A 108 5.08 4.52 4.37
N TYR A 109 3.85 3.98 4.42
CA TYR A 109 3.63 2.58 4.75
C TYR A 109 4.36 1.65 3.76
N MET A 110 4.20 1.84 2.46
CA MET A 110 4.89 1.02 1.44
C MET A 110 6.41 1.13 1.51
N GLN A 111 6.95 2.24 1.99
CA GLN A 111 8.39 2.39 2.21
C GLN A 111 8.89 1.54 3.39
N SER A 112 8.01 1.13 4.30
CA SER A 112 8.37 0.28 5.44
C SER A 112 8.56 -1.20 5.08
N GLU A 113 8.15 -1.65 3.91
CA GLU A 113 8.24 -3.07 3.50
C GLU A 113 9.67 -3.64 3.55
N VAL A 114 10.68 -2.80 3.34
CA VAL A 114 12.09 -3.22 3.42
C VAL A 114 12.46 -3.78 4.81
N PHE A 115 11.74 -3.38 5.86
CA PHE A 115 11.99 -3.81 7.24
C PHE A 115 11.37 -5.18 7.59
N ARG A 116 10.60 -5.79 6.69
CA ARG A 116 10.03 -7.16 6.84
C ARG A 116 11.10 -8.24 6.72
N PHE A 117 12.14 -8.03 5.90
CA PHE A 117 13.11 -9.07 5.57
C PHE A 117 13.85 -9.62 6.79
N GLY A 118 13.53 -10.87 7.16
CA GLY A 118 14.13 -11.56 8.29
C GLY A 118 13.71 -11.01 9.66
N ASN A 119 12.64 -10.22 9.72
CA ASN A 119 12.08 -9.64 10.92
C ASN A 119 10.67 -10.15 11.14
N ALA A 120 10.53 -11.23 11.92
CA ALA A 120 9.24 -11.86 12.18
C ALA A 120 8.21 -10.90 12.82
N LEU A 121 8.68 -9.96 13.66
CA LEU A 121 7.79 -8.98 14.29
C LEU A 121 7.06 -8.11 13.26
N VAL A 122 7.77 -7.64 12.23
CA VAL A 122 7.18 -6.80 11.18
C VAL A 122 6.38 -7.66 10.20
N ASP A 123 6.85 -8.87 9.90
CA ASP A 123 6.23 -9.77 8.93
C ASP A 123 4.87 -10.31 9.44
N GLU A 124 4.80 -10.72 10.70
CA GLU A 124 3.55 -11.15 11.35
C GLU A 124 2.54 -9.99 11.51
N TRP A 125 3.04 -8.80 11.87
CA TRP A 125 2.20 -7.60 12.00
C TRP A 125 1.60 -7.14 10.67
N GLU A 126 2.29 -7.35 9.57
CA GLU A 126 1.83 -6.96 8.24
C GLU A 126 0.51 -7.64 7.86
N GLY A 127 0.31 -8.89 8.25
CA GLY A 127 -0.95 -9.61 8.05
C GLY A 127 -2.17 -8.94 8.68
N GLN A 128 -1.97 -8.10 9.71
CA GLN A 128 -3.04 -7.32 10.34
C GLN A 128 -3.33 -6.02 9.57
N VAL A 129 -2.31 -5.36 9.02
CA VAL A 129 -2.45 -3.99 8.49
C VAL A 129 -2.52 -3.92 6.97
N ASN A 130 -2.06 -4.95 6.24
CA ASN A 130 -1.97 -4.89 4.78
C ASN A 130 -2.15 -6.25 4.09
N ALA A 131 -2.80 -7.23 4.73
CA ALA A 131 -3.03 -8.53 4.13
C ALA A 131 -3.70 -8.44 2.75
N TRP A 132 -3.26 -9.28 1.83
CA TRP A 132 -3.74 -9.43 0.47
C TRP A 132 -3.50 -10.89 0.00
N PRO A 133 -4.37 -11.53 -0.76
CA PRO A 133 -5.61 -11.01 -1.34
C PRO A 133 -6.73 -10.81 -0.31
N LEU A 134 -7.75 -10.02 -0.66
CA LEU A 134 -8.93 -9.75 0.17
C LEU A 134 -10.19 -10.16 -0.58
N ASP A 135 -10.98 -11.05 0.01
CA ASP A 135 -12.34 -11.32 -0.45
C ASP A 135 -13.31 -10.26 0.09
N GLU A 136 -13.66 -9.31 -0.76
CA GLU A 136 -14.48 -8.12 -0.43
C GLU A 136 -15.84 -8.48 0.15
N GLY A 137 -16.44 -9.59 -0.31
CA GLY A 137 -17.73 -10.06 0.14
C GLY A 137 -17.75 -10.58 1.58
N LEU A 138 -16.61 -10.77 2.23
CA LEU A 138 -16.55 -10.99 3.69
C LEU A 138 -17.02 -9.73 4.42
N ILE A 139 -16.62 -8.56 3.96
CA ILE A 139 -16.84 -7.27 4.64
C ILE A 139 -18.25 -6.74 4.34
N ASP A 140 -18.59 -6.63 3.06
CA ASP A 140 -19.83 -6.00 2.61
C ASP A 140 -20.41 -6.73 1.38
N TYR A 141 -21.50 -6.23 0.82
CA TYR A 141 -22.07 -6.76 -0.39
C TYR A 141 -21.13 -6.59 -1.59
N VAL A 142 -21.20 -7.54 -2.49
CA VAL A 142 -20.50 -7.59 -3.79
C VAL A 142 -21.52 -7.93 -4.88
N ALA A 143 -21.09 -7.87 -6.14
CA ALA A 143 -21.93 -8.28 -7.28
C ALA A 143 -22.27 -9.77 -7.23
N ASP A 144 -23.40 -10.16 -7.84
CA ASP A 144 -23.88 -11.56 -7.85
C ASP A 144 -22.91 -12.54 -8.52
N ASP A 145 -22.08 -12.04 -9.42
CA ASP A 145 -21.06 -12.79 -10.17
C ASP A 145 -19.64 -12.60 -9.62
N TYR A 146 -19.53 -12.17 -8.36
CA TYR A 146 -18.25 -11.96 -7.68
C TYR A 146 -17.38 -13.22 -7.70
N ASP A 147 -16.16 -13.08 -8.22
CA ASP A 147 -15.16 -14.13 -8.23
C ASP A 147 -14.27 -14.01 -6.98
N TYR A 148 -14.16 -15.09 -6.22
CA TYR A 148 -13.46 -15.13 -4.96
C TYR A 148 -12.53 -16.34 -4.85
N ALA A 149 -11.69 -16.35 -3.83
CA ALA A 149 -10.72 -17.42 -3.61
C ALA A 149 -11.43 -18.79 -3.54
N LEU A 150 -10.97 -19.74 -4.36
CA LEU A 150 -11.58 -21.06 -4.46
C LEU A 150 -11.62 -21.76 -3.10
N GLY A 151 -12.84 -22.12 -2.67
CA GLY A 151 -13.10 -22.83 -1.40
C GLY A 151 -13.11 -21.92 -0.18
N ASN A 152 -13.06 -20.59 -0.32
CA ASN A 152 -13.25 -19.68 0.80
C ASN A 152 -14.73 -19.58 1.18
N GLU A 153 -15.13 -20.23 2.28
CA GLU A 153 -16.50 -20.21 2.80
C GLU A 153 -16.90 -18.86 3.42
N GLY A 154 -15.92 -18.00 3.76
CA GLY A 154 -16.13 -16.65 4.28
C GLY A 154 -16.32 -15.57 3.22
N ALA A 155 -16.02 -15.87 1.96
CA ALA A 155 -15.89 -14.88 0.87
C ALA A 155 -17.12 -14.00 0.62
N VAL A 156 -18.31 -14.44 1.05
CA VAL A 156 -19.58 -13.71 0.85
C VAL A 156 -20.39 -13.61 2.15
N ALA A 157 -19.72 -13.68 3.30
CA ALA A 157 -20.39 -13.69 4.62
C ALA A 157 -21.05 -12.35 4.98
N ASN A 158 -20.61 -11.24 4.39
CA ASN A 158 -21.15 -9.89 4.54
C ASN A 158 -21.36 -9.48 6.00
N ILE A 159 -20.27 -9.17 6.69
CA ILE A 159 -20.28 -8.74 8.10
C ILE A 159 -21.17 -7.51 8.30
N ILE A 160 -21.15 -6.56 7.39
CA ILE A 160 -21.93 -5.32 7.46
C ILE A 160 -23.42 -5.63 7.36
N GLY A 161 -23.82 -6.54 6.49
CA GLY A 161 -25.21 -6.92 6.27
C GLY A 161 -25.78 -7.89 7.31
N SER A 162 -24.95 -8.45 8.21
CA SER A 162 -25.31 -9.57 9.07
C SER A 162 -25.22 -9.24 10.56
N GLN A 163 -26.00 -9.96 11.39
CA GLN A 163 -25.85 -9.96 12.86
C GLN A 163 -25.00 -11.16 13.32
N SER A 164 -24.91 -12.20 12.50
CA SER A 164 -24.02 -13.32 12.68
C SER A 164 -23.63 -13.87 11.32
N ILE A 165 -22.39 -14.32 11.20
CA ILE A 165 -21.85 -14.94 9.99
C ILE A 165 -21.57 -16.43 10.24
N GLN A 166 -21.54 -17.20 9.16
CA GLN A 166 -21.15 -18.59 9.18
C GLN A 166 -19.93 -18.76 8.28
N VAL A 167 -18.83 -19.27 8.83
CA VAL A 167 -17.63 -19.62 8.06
C VAL A 167 -17.23 -21.04 8.44
N GLY A 168 -17.35 -21.95 7.51
CA GLY A 168 -17.23 -23.37 7.79
C GLY A 168 -18.28 -23.83 8.81
N GLU A 169 -17.84 -24.50 9.87
CA GLU A 169 -18.69 -24.94 10.98
C GLU A 169 -18.86 -23.84 12.06
N GLU A 170 -18.12 -22.75 11.98
CA GLU A 170 -18.15 -21.69 12.99
C GLU A 170 -19.25 -20.68 12.72
N LYS A 171 -20.04 -20.40 13.75
CA LYS A 171 -21.01 -19.31 13.76
C LYS A 171 -20.53 -18.22 14.69
N ILE A 172 -20.35 -17.03 14.14
CA ILE A 172 -19.76 -15.88 14.83
C ILE A 172 -20.82 -14.78 14.93
N ASP A 173 -21.01 -14.28 16.15
CA ASP A 173 -21.82 -13.10 16.40
C ASP A 173 -21.02 -11.86 15.98
N VAL A 174 -21.54 -11.12 15.00
CA VAL A 174 -20.96 -9.87 14.50
C VAL A 174 -21.90 -8.69 14.73
N SER A 175 -22.83 -8.81 15.67
CA SER A 175 -23.81 -7.76 15.99
C SER A 175 -23.14 -6.46 16.49
N GLU A 176 -22.05 -6.59 17.26
CA GLU A 176 -21.23 -5.48 17.72
C GLU A 176 -19.87 -5.49 16.99
N LEU A 177 -19.56 -4.43 16.27
CA LEU A 177 -18.27 -4.28 15.57
C LEU A 177 -17.24 -3.67 16.52
N THR A 178 -16.28 -4.48 16.97
CA THR A 178 -15.15 -4.03 17.79
C THR A 178 -13.83 -4.32 17.06
N SER A 179 -12.77 -3.63 17.45
CA SER A 179 -11.43 -3.87 16.89
C SER A 179 -10.96 -5.30 17.09
N GLU A 180 -11.20 -5.85 18.28
CA GLU A 180 -10.83 -7.23 18.64
C GLU A 180 -11.61 -8.25 17.80
N LEU A 181 -12.93 -8.03 17.61
CA LEU A 181 -13.72 -8.90 16.75
C LEU A 181 -13.17 -8.90 15.33
N LEU A 182 -13.02 -7.72 14.74
CA LEU A 182 -12.59 -7.60 13.34
C LEU A 182 -11.16 -8.15 13.12
N ALA A 183 -10.23 -7.88 14.02
CA ALA A 183 -8.89 -8.48 13.98
C ALA A 183 -8.93 -10.01 14.05
N GLY A 184 -9.82 -10.57 14.88
CA GLY A 184 -10.01 -12.02 15.02
C GLY A 184 -10.68 -12.70 13.83
N LEU A 185 -11.17 -11.93 12.84
CA LEU A 185 -11.75 -12.47 11.60
C LEU A 185 -10.73 -12.61 10.46
N ASN A 186 -9.53 -12.07 10.63
CA ASN A 186 -8.46 -12.28 9.66
C ASN A 186 -8.09 -13.77 9.62
N GLU A 187 -7.94 -14.32 8.41
CA GLU A 187 -7.65 -15.74 8.14
C GLU A 187 -8.70 -16.71 8.70
N LEU A 188 -9.88 -16.24 9.03
CA LEU A 188 -10.97 -17.08 9.56
C LEU A 188 -11.25 -18.26 8.63
N GLY A 189 -11.44 -19.45 9.21
CA GLY A 189 -11.66 -20.68 8.44
C GLY A 189 -10.43 -21.16 7.67
N GLY A 190 -9.25 -20.57 7.92
CA GLY A 190 -7.97 -20.95 7.29
C GLY A 190 -7.79 -20.39 5.87
N SER A 191 -8.56 -19.38 5.48
CA SER A 191 -8.38 -18.68 4.19
C SER A 191 -7.65 -17.36 4.41
N GLU A 192 -6.47 -17.23 3.80
CA GLU A 192 -5.68 -15.98 3.79
C GLU A 192 -6.44 -14.81 3.12
N ALA A 193 -7.44 -15.10 2.27
CA ALA A 193 -8.28 -14.09 1.63
C ALA A 193 -9.38 -13.53 2.56
N ASN A 194 -9.60 -14.13 3.72
CA ASN A 194 -10.49 -13.57 4.74
C ASN A 194 -9.76 -12.44 5.48
N VAL A 195 -9.84 -11.24 4.93
CA VAL A 195 -9.22 -10.02 5.45
C VAL A 195 -10.32 -9.06 5.87
N ALA A 196 -10.37 -8.73 7.16
CA ALA A 196 -11.41 -7.87 7.74
C ALA A 196 -10.87 -6.51 8.20
N THR A 197 -9.55 -6.30 8.20
CA THR A 197 -8.87 -5.12 8.75
C THR A 197 -7.81 -4.57 7.80
N GLY A 198 -7.14 -3.50 8.21
CA GLY A 198 -6.00 -2.93 7.51
C GLY A 198 -6.36 -2.02 6.33
N TYR A 199 -5.33 -1.68 5.56
CA TYR A 199 -5.46 -0.71 4.46
C TYR A 199 -6.44 -1.16 3.38
N HIS A 200 -6.45 -2.44 3.01
CA HIS A 200 -7.29 -2.94 1.92
C HIS A 200 -8.77 -3.03 2.32
N ALA A 201 -9.08 -3.33 3.59
CA ALA A 201 -10.45 -3.23 4.10
C ALA A 201 -10.96 -1.78 4.07
N ILE A 202 -10.14 -0.80 4.47
CA ILE A 202 -10.47 0.63 4.38
C ILE A 202 -10.65 1.06 2.92
N GLU A 203 -9.80 0.59 2.01
CA GLU A 203 -9.90 0.82 0.58
C GLU A 203 -11.25 0.37 0.04
N PHE A 204 -11.59 -0.92 0.24
CA PHE A 204 -12.86 -1.46 -0.20
C PHE A 204 -14.07 -0.69 0.38
N LEU A 205 -14.02 -0.29 1.64
CA LEU A 205 -15.07 0.52 2.24
C LEU A 205 -15.22 1.90 1.58
N LEU A 206 -14.12 2.54 1.18
CA LEU A 206 -14.15 3.86 0.54
C LEU A 206 -14.52 3.82 -0.94
N TRP A 207 -14.03 2.82 -1.70
CA TRP A 207 -14.22 2.72 -3.15
C TRP A 207 -15.31 1.73 -3.56
N GLY A 208 -15.58 0.71 -2.74
CA GLY A 208 -16.43 -0.42 -3.14
C GLY A 208 -15.73 -1.37 -4.11
N GLN A 209 -16.47 -2.35 -4.59
CA GLN A 209 -15.96 -3.33 -5.55
C GLN A 209 -15.58 -2.66 -6.87
N ASP A 210 -14.41 -3.02 -7.41
CA ASP A 210 -14.02 -2.62 -8.77
C ASP A 210 -14.71 -3.53 -9.79
N LEU A 211 -15.64 -2.96 -10.54
CA LEU A 211 -16.38 -3.64 -11.61
C LEU A 211 -15.78 -3.41 -13.01
N ASN A 212 -14.62 -2.76 -13.10
CA ASN A 212 -13.97 -2.47 -14.39
C ASN A 212 -13.21 -3.69 -14.95
N GLY A 213 -13.04 -4.76 -14.18
CA GLY A 213 -12.30 -5.95 -14.56
C GLY A 213 -10.83 -5.63 -14.82
N THR A 214 -10.34 -5.84 -16.05
CA THR A 214 -8.96 -5.51 -16.42
C THR A 214 -8.80 -4.12 -17.04
N GLN A 215 -9.86 -3.33 -17.10
CA GLN A 215 -9.80 -1.97 -17.62
C GLN A 215 -9.39 -0.99 -16.49
N PRO A 216 -8.76 0.16 -16.84
CA PRO A 216 -8.47 1.18 -15.85
C PRO A 216 -9.73 1.69 -15.15
N GLY A 217 -9.65 1.87 -13.85
CA GLY A 217 -10.74 2.37 -13.02
C GLY A 217 -10.52 1.97 -11.57
N ALA A 218 -11.49 2.32 -10.74
CA ALA A 218 -11.60 1.91 -9.35
C ALA A 218 -13.08 1.68 -9.04
N GLY A 219 -13.38 1.15 -7.86
CA GLY A 219 -14.76 1.07 -7.39
C GLY A 219 -15.39 2.46 -7.25
N GLU A 220 -16.70 2.54 -7.42
CA GLU A 220 -17.48 3.79 -7.44
C GLU A 220 -18.55 3.82 -6.35
N ARG A 221 -18.20 3.43 -5.11
CA ARG A 221 -19.13 3.48 -3.97
C ARG A 221 -19.61 4.91 -3.75
N PRO A 222 -20.91 5.19 -3.79
CA PRO A 222 -21.42 6.53 -3.57
C PRO A 222 -21.42 6.88 -2.07
N TYR A 223 -21.18 8.15 -1.74
CA TYR A 223 -21.22 8.62 -0.34
C TYR A 223 -22.59 8.40 0.33
N THR A 224 -23.65 8.27 -0.48
CA THR A 224 -25.02 8.02 0.01
C THR A 224 -25.16 6.69 0.74
N GLU A 225 -24.21 5.77 0.59
CA GLU A 225 -24.12 4.53 1.37
C GLU A 225 -23.61 4.72 2.81
N TYR A 226 -23.32 5.95 3.19
CA TYR A 226 -22.93 6.37 4.54
C TYR A 226 -23.94 7.33 5.19
N LEU A 227 -25.01 7.73 4.48
CA LEU A 227 -26.07 8.54 5.05
C LEU A 227 -26.89 7.71 6.07
N THR A 228 -27.23 8.30 7.20
CA THR A 228 -27.99 7.63 8.27
C THR A 228 -29.48 7.96 8.25
N ASP A 229 -29.94 8.68 7.22
CA ASP A 229 -31.31 9.06 7.02
C ASP A 229 -31.98 8.25 5.88
N GLU A 230 -33.13 8.70 5.42
CA GLU A 230 -33.93 8.09 4.34
C GLU A 230 -33.22 8.08 2.97
N ASN A 231 -32.13 8.82 2.81
CA ASN A 231 -31.32 8.83 1.59
C ASN A 231 -30.21 7.77 1.59
N CYS A 232 -30.14 6.92 2.62
CA CYS A 232 -29.23 5.78 2.65
C CYS A 232 -29.48 4.87 1.43
N THR A 233 -28.45 4.69 0.60
CA THR A 233 -28.44 3.74 -0.50
C THR A 233 -27.58 2.52 -0.16
N GLY A 234 -27.84 1.36 -0.78
CA GLY A 234 -27.09 0.13 -0.50
C GLY A 234 -27.39 -0.57 0.83
N GLY A 235 -28.20 0.03 1.70
CA GLY A 235 -28.55 -0.51 3.02
C GLY A 235 -27.40 -0.50 4.02
N HIS A 236 -27.69 -0.75 5.31
CA HIS A 236 -26.72 -0.89 6.40
C HIS A 236 -25.73 0.28 6.55
N CYS A 237 -26.12 1.49 6.14
CA CYS A 237 -25.22 2.67 6.02
C CYS A 237 -24.60 3.05 7.37
N GLU A 238 -25.35 3.02 8.47
CA GLU A 238 -24.81 3.28 9.81
C GLU A 238 -23.74 2.25 10.20
N ARG A 239 -24.00 0.98 9.88
CA ARG A 239 -23.11 -0.12 10.22
C ARG A 239 -21.83 -0.08 9.37
N ARG A 240 -21.94 0.31 8.10
CA ARG A 240 -20.80 0.53 7.22
C ARG A 240 -19.93 1.69 7.73
N ALA A 241 -20.54 2.78 8.19
CA ALA A 241 -19.84 3.90 8.80
C ALA A 241 -19.12 3.49 10.09
N GLN A 242 -19.76 2.66 10.92
CA GLN A 242 -19.14 2.10 12.13
C GLN A 242 -17.94 1.22 11.78
N TYR A 243 -18.09 0.30 10.81
CA TYR A 243 -17.00 -0.58 10.36
C TYR A 243 -15.80 0.24 9.89
N LEU A 244 -16.01 1.19 9.00
CA LEU A 244 -14.95 2.08 8.48
C LEU A 244 -14.23 2.81 9.63
N SER A 245 -14.97 3.30 10.62
CA SER A 245 -14.37 3.97 11.79
C SER A 245 -13.50 3.01 12.60
N VAL A 246 -14.04 1.82 12.93
CA VAL A 246 -13.34 0.82 13.76
C VAL A 246 -12.05 0.34 13.11
N VAL A 247 -12.06 0.00 11.81
CA VAL A 247 -10.84 -0.48 11.14
C VAL A 247 -9.80 0.62 10.94
N THR A 248 -10.25 1.88 10.80
CA THR A 248 -9.33 3.01 10.72
C THR A 248 -8.69 3.31 12.07
N ASP A 249 -9.46 3.24 13.17
CA ASP A 249 -8.94 3.42 14.52
C ASP A 249 -7.95 2.29 14.88
N LEU A 250 -8.26 1.05 14.49
CA LEU A 250 -7.37 -0.10 14.67
C LEU A 250 -6.05 0.10 13.91
N LEU A 251 -6.10 0.50 12.63
CA LEU A 251 -4.90 0.77 11.83
C LEU A 251 -3.98 1.79 12.49
N VAL A 252 -4.54 2.87 13.06
CA VAL A 252 -3.76 3.89 13.79
C VAL A 252 -3.10 3.30 15.03
N THR A 253 -3.83 2.44 15.76
CA THR A 253 -3.30 1.74 16.94
C THR A 253 -2.16 0.81 16.57
N ASP A 254 -2.33 -0.02 15.56
CA ASP A 254 -1.32 -0.97 15.08
C ASP A 254 -0.04 -0.26 14.61
N LEU A 255 -0.18 0.87 13.90
CA LEU A 255 0.97 1.68 13.47
C LEU A 255 1.66 2.40 14.64
N ALA A 256 0.91 2.82 15.67
CA ALA A 256 1.50 3.40 16.88
C ALA A 256 2.32 2.35 17.64
N GLU A 257 1.81 1.13 17.78
CA GLU A 257 2.50 0.03 18.44
C GLU A 257 3.78 -0.36 17.68
N MET A 258 3.72 -0.47 16.35
CA MET A 258 4.91 -0.75 15.55
C MET A 258 5.94 0.39 15.66
N THR A 259 5.50 1.65 15.63
CA THR A 259 6.39 2.79 15.84
C THR A 259 7.10 2.71 17.19
N ALA A 260 6.39 2.31 18.25
CA ALA A 260 6.95 2.16 19.58
C ALA A 260 8.01 1.04 19.66
N GLN A 261 7.88 -0.04 18.86
CA GLN A 261 8.88 -1.12 18.79
C GLN A 261 10.24 -0.65 18.23
N TRP A 262 10.23 0.37 17.39
CA TRP A 262 11.44 0.95 16.80
C TRP A 262 11.94 2.21 17.50
N ALA A 263 11.21 2.68 18.54
CA ALA A 263 11.62 3.88 19.27
C ALA A 263 13.00 3.70 19.90
N PRO A 264 13.86 4.75 19.88
CA PRO A 264 15.15 4.69 20.57
C PRO A 264 14.93 4.58 22.10
N ASP A 265 15.83 3.83 22.76
CA ASP A 265 15.87 3.67 24.23
C ASP A 265 16.11 4.98 24.99
#